data_d31130348bdc0fbc63a6d4c8abcb8e66
#
_entry.id   d31130348bdc0fbc63a6d4c8abcb8e66
#
_cell.length_a   1.000
_cell.length_b   1.000
_cell.length_c   1.000
_cell.angle_alpha   90.00
_cell.angle_beta   90.00
_cell.angle_gamma   90.00
#
_symmetry.space_group_name_H-M   'P 1'
#
loop_
_entity.id
_entity.type
_entity.pdbx_description
1 polymer ?
#
loop_
_entity_poly.entity_id
_entity_poly.type
_entity_poly.pdbx_seq_one_letter_code
_entity_poly.pdbx_strand_id
1 'polypeptide(L)'
;MLFSEEWLRSYINPDLTTDELAEKLTMAGLEVEEVTSMHVCKVDVGAGEVLQIVCGAPNVRTGLKVACAKIGAVLPEFKIKRAKMRGVESFGMLCSQRELGVNGDHNGIWELPEDAPVGEDVRELMHLDDKRIEIKLTPNRGDALSLVGVARDLHA
;
A
#
# COMPACT_ATOMS: atom_id res chain seq x y z
N MET A 1 14.01 -19.08 5.76
CA MET A 1 13.18 -20.07 5.01
C MET A 1 11.72 -19.65 5.12
N LEU A 2 10.95 -19.69 4.04
CA LEU A 2 9.53 -19.31 4.03
C LEU A 2 8.66 -20.57 3.87
N PHE A 3 7.69 -20.76 4.76
CA PHE A 3 6.69 -21.84 4.69
C PHE A 3 5.33 -21.36 5.20
N SER A 4 4.26 -22.10 4.87
CA SER A 4 2.93 -21.76 5.37
C SER A 4 2.67 -22.48 6.69
N GLU A 5 1.97 -21.82 7.62
CA GLU A 5 1.54 -22.41 8.87
C GLU A 5 0.65 -23.63 8.65
N GLU A 6 -0.28 -23.56 7.69
CA GLU A 6 -1.15 -24.68 7.32
C GLU A 6 -0.32 -25.91 6.90
N TRP A 7 0.74 -25.70 6.09
CA TRP A 7 1.63 -26.77 5.71
C TRP A 7 2.40 -27.35 6.91
N LEU A 8 2.91 -26.50 7.81
CA LEU A 8 3.53 -26.95 9.06
C LEU A 8 2.55 -27.78 9.90
N ARG A 9 1.31 -27.32 10.04
CA ARG A 9 0.25 -27.99 10.81
C ARG A 9 -0.19 -29.31 10.19
N SER A 10 0.06 -29.54 8.90
CA SER A 10 -0.19 -30.85 8.27
C SER A 10 0.78 -31.94 8.75
N TYR A 11 1.95 -31.57 9.27
CA TYR A 11 2.91 -32.50 9.86
C TYR A 11 2.76 -32.62 11.36
N ILE A 12 2.52 -31.49 12.04
CA ILE A 12 2.32 -31.42 13.47
C ILE A 12 1.32 -30.29 13.79
N ASN A 13 0.24 -30.61 14.45
CA ASN A 13 -0.80 -29.65 14.78
C ASN A 13 -0.92 -29.46 16.30
N PRO A 14 -0.02 -28.71 16.95
CA PRO A 14 -0.14 -28.39 18.36
C PRO A 14 -1.33 -27.46 18.60
N ASP A 15 -1.92 -27.57 19.78
CA ASP A 15 -2.99 -26.65 20.23
C ASP A 15 -2.37 -25.32 20.72
N LEU A 16 -1.88 -24.54 19.74
CA LEU A 16 -1.22 -23.26 19.92
C LEU A 16 -1.79 -22.26 18.92
N THR A 17 -1.92 -21.01 19.32
CA THR A 17 -2.16 -19.89 18.41
C THR A 17 -0.95 -19.65 17.48
N THR A 18 -1.12 -18.89 16.42
CA THR A 18 -0.02 -18.50 15.51
C THR A 18 1.11 -17.80 16.25
N ASP A 19 0.78 -16.90 17.17
CA ASP A 19 1.76 -16.13 17.95
C ASP A 19 2.53 -17.03 18.91
N GLU A 20 1.85 -17.92 19.64
CA GLU A 20 2.48 -18.91 20.52
C GLU A 20 3.37 -19.90 19.75
N LEU A 21 2.95 -20.24 18.50
CA LEU A 21 3.75 -21.07 17.62
C LEU A 21 5.03 -20.37 17.18
N ALA A 22 4.93 -19.09 16.80
CA ALA A 22 6.07 -18.26 16.43
C ALA A 22 7.06 -18.09 17.59
N GLU A 23 6.55 -17.81 18.80
CA GLU A 23 7.35 -17.72 20.01
C GLU A 23 8.08 -19.05 20.29
N LYS A 24 7.36 -20.17 20.22
CA LYS A 24 7.94 -21.49 20.46
C LYS A 24 8.99 -21.89 19.44
N LEU A 25 8.82 -21.52 18.16
CA LEU A 25 9.83 -21.71 17.14
C LEU A 25 11.08 -20.88 17.45
N THR A 26 10.92 -19.63 17.82
CA THR A 26 12.02 -18.74 18.19
C THR A 26 12.78 -19.26 19.40
N MET A 27 12.09 -19.71 20.46
CA MET A 27 12.70 -20.31 21.65
C MET A 27 13.41 -21.63 21.33
N ALA A 28 13.01 -22.34 20.29
CA ALA A 28 13.70 -23.53 19.80
C ALA A 28 14.94 -23.23 18.93
N GLY A 29 15.31 -21.95 18.77
CA GLY A 29 16.45 -21.51 17.98
C GLY A 29 16.14 -21.30 16.48
N LEU A 30 14.84 -21.25 16.12
CA LEU A 30 14.36 -20.95 14.77
C LEU A 30 13.78 -19.55 14.79
N GLU A 31 14.62 -18.53 14.67
CA GLU A 31 14.20 -17.13 14.73
C GLU A 31 13.11 -16.82 13.68
N VAL A 32 11.94 -16.40 14.17
CA VAL A 32 10.83 -15.98 13.34
C VAL A 32 10.97 -14.48 13.05
N GLU A 33 11.37 -14.15 11.83
CA GLU A 33 11.56 -12.76 11.41
C GLU A 33 10.23 -12.03 11.20
N GLU A 34 9.25 -12.73 10.59
CA GLU A 34 7.95 -12.13 10.26
C GLU A 34 6.87 -13.20 10.14
N VAL A 35 5.68 -12.89 10.65
CA VAL A 35 4.45 -13.64 10.44
C VAL A 35 3.51 -12.80 9.59
N THR A 36 3.33 -13.18 8.32
CA THR A 36 2.46 -12.44 7.38
C THR A 36 1.17 -13.20 7.13
N SER A 37 0.04 -12.60 7.48
CA SER A 37 -1.27 -13.11 7.07
C SER A 37 -1.59 -12.65 5.65
N MET A 38 -2.23 -13.52 4.87
CA MET A 38 -2.73 -13.17 3.53
C MET A 38 -4.25 -13.17 3.52
N HIS A 39 -4.82 -12.06 3.09
CA HIS A 39 -6.26 -11.86 3.01
C HIS A 39 -6.70 -11.86 1.54
N VAL A 40 -7.82 -12.53 1.26
CA VAL A 40 -8.50 -12.46 -0.03
C VAL A 40 -9.57 -11.37 0.06
N CYS A 41 -9.28 -10.23 -0.54
CA CYS A 41 -10.14 -9.06 -0.51
C CYS A 41 -11.09 -9.04 -1.70
N LYS A 42 -12.33 -8.62 -1.48
CA LYS A 42 -13.26 -8.22 -2.52
C LYS A 42 -13.30 -6.70 -2.53
N VAL A 43 -12.80 -6.11 -3.61
CA VAL A 43 -12.57 -4.68 -3.74
C VAL A 43 -13.50 -4.11 -4.77
N ASP A 44 -14.42 -3.26 -4.35
CA ASP A 44 -15.26 -2.47 -5.24
C ASP A 44 -14.42 -1.36 -5.86
N VAL A 45 -14.30 -1.35 -7.18
CA VAL A 45 -13.52 -0.37 -7.93
C VAL A 45 -14.40 0.57 -8.75
N GLY A 46 -15.68 0.65 -8.40
CA GLY A 46 -16.66 1.49 -9.06
C GLY A 46 -17.31 0.82 -10.28
N ALA A 47 -18.33 1.47 -10.83
CA ALA A 47 -19.09 1.00 -11.99
C ALA A 47 -19.68 -0.42 -11.84
N GLY A 48 -19.86 -0.91 -10.60
CA GLY A 48 -20.35 -2.27 -10.33
C GLY A 48 -19.30 -3.37 -10.50
N GLU A 49 -18.04 -3.02 -10.71
CA GLU A 49 -16.95 -3.98 -10.82
C GLU A 49 -16.34 -4.30 -9.44
N VAL A 50 -16.27 -5.59 -9.10
CA VAL A 50 -15.64 -6.08 -7.87
C VAL A 50 -14.47 -6.97 -8.22
N LEU A 51 -13.26 -6.57 -7.80
CA LEU A 51 -12.03 -7.32 -8.02
C LEU A 51 -11.69 -8.21 -6.82
N GLN A 52 -11.20 -9.41 -7.10
CA GLN A 52 -10.55 -10.23 -6.11
C GLN A 52 -9.06 -9.87 -6.05
N ILE A 53 -8.59 -9.46 -4.88
CA ILE A 53 -7.19 -9.06 -4.67
C ILE A 53 -6.67 -9.76 -3.42
N VAL A 54 -5.48 -10.36 -3.54
CA VAL A 54 -4.77 -10.94 -2.39
C VAL A 54 -3.85 -9.87 -1.80
N CYS A 55 -4.01 -9.63 -0.51
CA CYS A 55 -3.26 -8.61 0.21
C CYS A 55 -2.67 -9.17 1.51
N GLY A 56 -1.39 -8.89 1.76
CA GLY A 56 -0.67 -9.28 2.97
C GLY A 56 -0.46 -8.13 3.95
N ALA A 57 -1.03 -6.95 3.69
CA ALA A 57 -0.82 -5.80 4.56
C ALA A 57 -1.50 -5.98 5.93
N PRO A 58 -0.84 -5.59 7.03
CA PRO A 58 -1.35 -5.80 8.38
C PRO A 58 -2.59 -4.95 8.71
N ASN A 59 -2.78 -3.85 8.00
CA ASN A 59 -3.89 -2.93 8.23
C ASN A 59 -5.13 -3.21 7.36
N VAL A 60 -5.11 -4.28 6.55
CA VAL A 60 -6.26 -4.62 5.69
C VAL A 60 -7.47 -5.04 6.52
N ARG A 61 -8.63 -4.42 6.28
CA ARG A 61 -9.90 -4.73 6.94
C ARG A 61 -11.09 -4.36 6.06
N THR A 62 -12.25 -4.90 6.37
CA THR A 62 -13.49 -4.58 5.66
C THR A 62 -13.89 -3.11 5.89
N GLY A 63 -14.40 -2.47 4.86
CA GLY A 63 -14.89 -1.08 4.90
C GLY A 63 -13.84 -0.02 4.63
N LEU A 64 -12.55 -0.39 4.46
CA LEU A 64 -11.52 0.57 4.08
C LEU A 64 -11.73 1.14 2.69
N LYS A 65 -11.45 2.45 2.56
CA LYS A 65 -11.17 3.11 1.29
C LYS A 65 -9.67 3.07 1.05
N VAL A 66 -9.25 2.53 -0.08
CA VAL A 66 -7.83 2.26 -0.35
C VAL A 66 -7.46 2.54 -1.80
N ALA A 67 -6.20 2.85 -2.04
CA ALA A 67 -5.68 2.97 -3.40
C ALA A 67 -5.52 1.57 -4.01
N CYS A 68 -6.20 1.32 -5.12
CA CYS A 68 -6.21 0.06 -5.84
C CYS A 68 -5.63 0.21 -7.25
N ALA A 69 -4.58 -0.53 -7.56
CA ALA A 69 -4.01 -0.60 -8.89
C ALA A 69 -4.56 -1.82 -9.64
N LYS A 70 -5.30 -1.57 -10.73
CA LYS A 70 -5.84 -2.61 -11.62
C LYS A 70 -4.74 -3.25 -12.48
N ILE A 71 -5.03 -4.42 -13.07
CA ILE A 71 -4.15 -5.04 -14.07
C ILE A 71 -3.88 -4.04 -15.20
N GLY A 72 -2.61 -3.88 -15.56
CA GLY A 72 -2.17 -2.93 -16.58
C GLY A 72 -1.71 -1.59 -16.05
N ALA A 73 -2.03 -1.22 -14.81
CA ALA A 73 -1.50 -0.02 -14.17
C ALA A 73 0.04 -0.08 -14.11
N VAL A 74 0.66 1.07 -14.36
CA VAL A 74 2.11 1.25 -14.29
C VAL A 74 2.42 2.06 -13.05
N LEU A 75 3.09 1.43 -12.10
CA LEU A 75 3.62 2.06 -10.89
C LEU A 75 5.09 2.45 -11.12
N PRO A 76 5.67 3.30 -10.27
CA PRO A 76 7.05 3.77 -10.46
C PRO A 76 8.08 2.66 -10.66
N GLU A 77 7.96 1.55 -9.95
CA GLU A 77 8.94 0.47 -9.99
C GLU A 77 8.50 -0.74 -10.84
N PHE A 78 7.20 -0.93 -11.10
CA PHE A 78 6.70 -2.10 -11.81
C PHE A 78 5.30 -1.90 -12.40
N LYS A 79 4.91 -2.84 -13.27
CA LYS A 79 3.58 -2.89 -13.89
C LYS A 79 2.74 -3.99 -13.26
N ILE A 80 1.49 -3.66 -12.91
CA ILE A 80 0.54 -4.62 -12.34
C ILE A 80 0.13 -5.67 -13.39
N LYS A 81 0.31 -6.92 -13.01
CA LYS A 81 -0.09 -8.10 -13.80
C LYS A 81 -1.00 -8.99 -12.95
N ARG A 82 -1.77 -9.84 -13.61
CA ARG A 82 -2.47 -10.93 -12.93
C ARG A 82 -1.45 -11.79 -12.19
N ALA A 83 -1.69 -12.03 -10.91
CA ALA A 83 -0.83 -12.84 -10.06
C ALA A 83 -1.63 -14.01 -9.48
N LYS A 84 -0.94 -15.08 -9.13
CA LYS A 84 -1.50 -16.20 -8.39
C LYS A 84 -0.65 -16.43 -7.14
N MET A 85 -1.26 -16.24 -5.98
CA MET A 85 -0.58 -16.36 -4.68
C MET A 85 -1.23 -17.50 -3.90
N ARG A 86 -0.45 -18.52 -3.56
CA ARG A 86 -0.93 -19.72 -2.84
C ARG A 86 -2.19 -20.35 -3.46
N GLY A 87 -2.24 -20.42 -4.80
CA GLY A 87 -3.39 -20.98 -5.52
C GLY A 87 -4.55 -20.01 -5.76
N VAL A 88 -4.57 -18.84 -5.12
CA VAL A 88 -5.61 -17.81 -5.25
C VAL A 88 -5.18 -16.75 -6.27
N GLU A 89 -6.08 -16.41 -7.20
CA GLU A 89 -5.81 -15.39 -8.20
C GLU A 89 -6.05 -13.99 -7.66
N SER A 90 -5.16 -13.06 -8.01
CA SER A 90 -5.25 -11.63 -7.69
C SER A 90 -5.33 -10.83 -8.98
N PHE A 91 -6.36 -9.99 -9.08
CA PHE A 91 -6.65 -9.18 -10.27
C PHE A 91 -6.28 -7.70 -10.09
N GLY A 92 -5.35 -7.42 -9.21
CA GLY A 92 -4.85 -6.09 -8.90
C GLY A 92 -3.99 -6.11 -7.66
N MET A 93 -3.69 -4.91 -7.15
CA MET A 93 -2.91 -4.70 -5.95
C MET A 93 -3.48 -3.55 -5.13
N LEU A 94 -3.56 -3.72 -3.82
CA LEU A 94 -3.81 -2.61 -2.88
C LEU A 94 -2.45 -1.98 -2.56
N CYS A 95 -2.35 -0.66 -2.76
CA CYS A 95 -1.07 0.03 -2.77
C CYS A 95 -0.81 0.79 -1.47
N SER A 96 0.44 0.77 -1.02
CA SER A 96 1.00 1.72 -0.06
C SER A 96 1.32 3.06 -0.73
N GLN A 97 1.59 4.10 0.06
CA GLN A 97 2.03 5.39 -0.47
C GLN A 97 3.37 5.29 -1.20
N ARG A 98 4.28 4.43 -0.72
CA ARG A 98 5.58 4.20 -1.34
C ARG A 98 5.45 3.62 -2.75
N GLU A 99 4.59 2.63 -2.94
CA GLU A 99 4.38 2.00 -4.24
C GLU A 99 3.79 2.96 -5.27
N LEU A 100 3.04 3.96 -4.83
CA LEU A 100 2.52 5.05 -5.66
C LEU A 100 3.52 6.21 -5.84
N GLY A 101 4.68 6.16 -5.20
CA GLY A 101 5.69 7.22 -5.27
C GLY A 101 5.31 8.51 -4.52
N VAL A 102 4.34 8.46 -3.62
CA VAL A 102 3.84 9.64 -2.88
C VAL A 102 4.71 9.93 -1.66
N ASN A 103 5.01 8.91 -0.86
CA ASN A 103 5.81 9.02 0.36
C ASN A 103 6.56 7.71 0.61
N GLY A 104 7.58 7.76 1.48
CA GLY A 104 8.37 6.57 1.85
C GLY A 104 7.68 5.62 2.82
N ASP A 105 6.45 5.88 3.27
CA ASP A 105 5.74 5.01 4.19
C ASP A 105 5.32 3.71 3.52
N HIS A 106 5.70 2.59 4.15
CA HIS A 106 5.48 1.22 3.70
C HIS A 106 4.79 0.34 4.75
N ASN A 107 4.28 0.94 5.83
CA ASN A 107 3.70 0.22 6.97
C ASN A 107 2.29 -0.34 6.71
N GLY A 108 1.93 -0.59 5.47
CA GLY A 108 0.63 -1.13 5.06
C GLY A 108 0.09 -0.47 3.80
N ILE A 109 -1.16 -0.77 3.49
CA ILE A 109 -1.87 -0.13 2.38
C ILE A 109 -2.26 1.29 2.73
N TRP A 110 -2.31 2.17 1.72
CA TRP A 110 -2.72 3.56 1.91
C TRP A 110 -4.22 3.66 2.16
N GLU A 111 -4.58 4.05 3.38
CA GLU A 111 -5.96 4.32 3.77
C GLU A 111 -6.36 5.71 3.29
N LEU A 112 -7.39 5.77 2.47
CA LEU A 112 -7.99 7.02 1.99
C LEU A 112 -9.07 7.51 2.96
N PRO A 113 -9.48 8.80 2.90
CA PRO A 113 -10.61 9.31 3.67
C PRO A 113 -11.88 8.47 3.48
N GLU A 114 -12.69 8.34 4.52
CA GLU A 114 -13.93 7.52 4.49
C GLU A 114 -14.93 8.02 3.45
N ASP A 115 -14.95 9.31 3.16
CA ASP A 115 -15.78 9.97 2.16
C ASP A 115 -15.23 9.88 0.74
N ALA A 116 -14.04 9.29 0.54
CA ALA A 116 -13.45 9.13 -0.80
C ALA A 116 -14.42 8.37 -1.74
N PRO A 117 -14.71 8.92 -2.93
CA PRO A 117 -15.60 8.29 -3.89
C PRO A 117 -15.02 6.97 -4.42
N VAL A 118 -15.83 5.93 -4.47
CA VAL A 118 -15.41 4.63 -5.02
C VAL A 118 -15.32 4.71 -6.54
N GLY A 119 -14.20 4.25 -7.09
CA GLY A 119 -13.96 4.22 -8.54
C GLY A 119 -13.33 5.48 -9.12
N GLU A 120 -13.10 6.50 -8.32
CA GLU A 120 -12.38 7.70 -8.75
C GLU A 120 -10.88 7.44 -8.84
N ASP A 121 -10.20 8.13 -9.76
CA ASP A 121 -8.75 8.03 -9.90
C ASP A 121 -8.08 8.69 -8.68
N VAL A 122 -7.28 7.90 -7.94
CA VAL A 122 -6.59 8.39 -6.75
C VAL A 122 -5.63 9.53 -7.04
N ARG A 123 -5.11 9.65 -8.27
CA ARG A 123 -4.22 10.75 -8.66
C ARG A 123 -4.97 12.08 -8.70
N GLU A 124 -6.20 12.06 -9.24
CA GLU A 124 -7.08 13.23 -9.27
C GLU A 124 -7.56 13.58 -7.86
N LEU A 125 -8.06 12.58 -7.13
CA LEU A 125 -8.55 12.74 -5.75
C LEU A 125 -7.50 13.35 -4.82
N MET A 126 -6.25 12.92 -4.93
CA MET A 126 -5.15 13.32 -4.05
C MET A 126 -4.22 14.38 -4.67
N HIS A 127 -4.61 14.94 -5.84
CA HIS A 127 -3.82 15.95 -6.57
C HIS A 127 -2.36 15.52 -6.83
N LEU A 128 -2.13 14.23 -7.17
CA LEU A 128 -0.79 13.70 -7.37
C LEU A 128 -0.15 14.11 -8.70
N ASP A 129 -0.92 14.68 -9.61
CA ASP A 129 -0.44 15.21 -10.90
C ASP A 129 0.10 16.64 -10.80
N ASP A 130 0.14 17.22 -9.58
CA ASP A 130 0.68 18.55 -9.34
C ASP A 130 2.19 18.61 -9.63
N LYS A 131 2.66 19.78 -10.06
CA LYS A 131 4.05 20.02 -10.39
C LYS A 131 4.80 20.55 -9.18
N ARG A 132 5.86 19.85 -8.78
CA ARG A 132 6.80 20.38 -7.79
C ARG A 132 7.80 21.31 -8.47
N ILE A 133 7.86 22.57 -8.01
CA ILE A 133 8.82 23.55 -8.46
C ILE A 133 9.84 23.79 -7.34
N GLU A 134 11.09 23.50 -7.63
CA GLU A 134 12.19 23.81 -6.72
C GLU A 134 12.85 25.12 -7.15
N ILE A 135 12.92 26.11 -6.23
CA ILE A 135 13.51 27.42 -6.47
C ILE A 135 14.76 27.56 -5.61
N LYS A 136 15.87 27.93 -6.23
CA LYS A 136 17.08 28.36 -5.52
C LYS A 136 17.11 29.87 -5.44
N LEU A 137 17.00 30.42 -4.23
CA LEU A 137 17.04 31.85 -3.99
C LEU A 137 18.48 32.33 -3.78
N THR A 138 18.77 33.54 -4.29
CA THR A 138 19.99 34.26 -3.94
C THR A 138 19.86 34.91 -2.58
N PRO A 139 20.97 35.19 -1.83
CA PRO A 139 20.91 35.73 -0.47
C PRO A 139 20.14 37.04 -0.31
N ASN A 140 20.03 37.83 -1.39
CA ASN A 140 19.32 39.11 -1.41
C ASN A 140 17.80 38.98 -1.68
N ARG A 141 17.29 37.74 -1.87
CA ARG A 141 15.87 37.48 -2.14
C ARG A 141 15.17 36.78 -0.99
N GLY A 142 15.47 37.22 0.25
CA GLY A 142 14.80 36.70 1.45
C GLY A 142 13.28 36.95 1.49
N ASP A 143 12.81 37.91 0.73
CA ASP A 143 11.38 38.21 0.50
C ASP A 143 10.63 37.04 -0.17
N ALA A 144 11.32 36.27 -1.02
CA ALA A 144 10.78 35.14 -1.75
C ALA A 144 10.93 33.77 -1.01
N LEU A 145 11.32 33.75 0.28
CA LEU A 145 11.40 32.53 1.11
C LEU A 145 10.04 31.97 1.52
N SER A 146 8.97 32.45 0.94
CA SER A 146 7.62 31.93 1.15
C SER A 146 6.83 31.89 -0.15
N LEU A 147 5.81 31.01 -0.22
CA LEU A 147 4.93 30.96 -1.39
C LEU A 147 4.25 32.31 -1.68
N VAL A 148 3.94 33.09 -0.62
CA VAL A 148 3.38 34.44 -0.76
C VAL A 148 4.37 35.41 -1.40
N GLY A 149 5.67 35.30 -1.03
CA GLY A 149 6.73 36.11 -1.64
C GLY A 149 6.90 35.80 -3.12
N VAL A 150 6.94 34.53 -3.48
CA VAL A 150 6.99 34.09 -4.89
C VAL A 150 5.76 34.55 -5.66
N ALA A 151 4.56 34.44 -5.09
CA ALA A 151 3.33 34.89 -5.72
C ALA A 151 3.29 36.40 -5.99
N ARG A 152 3.85 37.22 -5.10
CA ARG A 152 3.99 38.66 -5.33
C ARG A 152 4.85 39.00 -6.52
N ASP A 153 5.95 38.29 -6.72
CA ASP A 153 6.82 38.48 -7.88
C ASP A 153 6.14 38.12 -9.20
N LEU A 154 5.24 37.13 -9.19
CA LEU A 154 4.48 36.75 -10.38
C LEU A 154 3.35 37.73 -10.70
N HIS A 155 2.95 38.56 -9.75
CA HIS A 155 1.87 39.54 -9.91
C HIS A 155 2.38 40.95 -10.26
N ALA A 156 3.67 41.17 -10.21
CA ALA A 156 4.33 42.43 -10.60
C ALA A 156 4.59 42.48 -12.11
#